data_783627058f873377fb10fcf93176cba8
#
_entry.id   783627058f873377fb10fcf93176cba8
#
_cell.length_a   1.000
_cell.length_b   1.000
_cell.length_c   1.000
_cell.angle_alpha   90.00
_cell.angle_beta   90.00
_cell.angle_gamma   90.00
#
_symmetry.space_group_name_H-M   'P 1'
#
loop_
_entity.id
_entity.type
_entity.pdbx_description
1 polymer ?
#
loop_
_entity_poly.entity_id
_entity_poly.type
_entity_poly.pdbx_seq_one_letter_code
_entity_poly.pdbx_strand_id
1 'polypeptide(L)'
;MRFNVPLFPLLLQYRLQIALTTKTYFQPDEFWQALEPAHELVYGYGYLTWEWKEGLRSIAHPMVFAIVYWVSDLLRLGDAGVIYGPKVLQALFAATADYSVYKFAQKYYGDEISQLTLMCTVTSAFNYFVSIRTFSNSLEMTLLICALNFWPLDKTAGQVNMLNYSIALVLAAIACVLRPTNILIWSYLGVALIVRQRSFKIVTLAGAIGTIILSLNALVDILYYQRLTFPLYNFLKFNIVESLSSFYGVNRQVYYIVEALPQLLTVYVPFFFHGIYISRSSTLAQACIFVVFVYSLISHKEVRFIFPLLPIFHIFAAISLCRLRILSRPKLKWTFLALLSLLNVPLALYASTTHQRGVVDVTSYIRTTPSIESVGFLMPCHSTPWMSHMHRPDITAWFLTCEPPRGLSHSELATYRDEADQFYDDPELFLRMHFPAVTGNQTEVARFRYDWPSHLVVFGALEELLTSYVGDAYVECKRFFNSHVHEDPRRRGDVVVFCKQND
;
A
#
# COMPACT_ATOMS: atom_id res chain seq x y z
N MET A 1 10.31 -20.98 25.07
CA MET A 1 11.03 -19.87 25.75
C MET A 1 10.00 -18.92 26.34
N ARG A 2 10.00 -18.72 27.67
CA ARG A 2 9.27 -17.60 28.25
C ARG A 2 10.17 -16.37 28.06
N PHE A 3 9.73 -15.41 27.24
CA PHE A 3 10.44 -14.14 27.09
C PHE A 3 10.35 -13.39 28.43
N ASN A 4 11.47 -13.17 29.09
CA ASN A 4 11.56 -12.30 30.28
C ASN A 4 11.45 -10.80 29.90
N VAL A 5 11.46 -10.49 28.61
CA VAL A 5 11.28 -9.14 28.06
C VAL A 5 9.88 -9.05 27.46
N PRO A 6 9.15 -7.96 27.67
CA PRO A 6 7.81 -7.80 27.10
C PRO A 6 7.89 -7.82 25.56
N LEU A 7 7.14 -8.73 24.95
CA LEU A 7 7.21 -9.00 23.49
C LEU A 7 6.87 -7.78 22.63
N PHE A 8 5.88 -6.98 23.02
CA PHE A 8 5.43 -5.83 22.21
C PHE A 8 6.52 -4.77 22.00
N PRO A 9 7.27 -4.31 23.02
CA PRO A 9 8.40 -3.39 22.80
C PRO A 9 9.47 -3.93 21.86
N LEU A 10 9.77 -5.23 21.89
CA LEU A 10 10.71 -5.85 20.96
C LEU A 10 10.22 -5.80 19.52
N LEU A 11 8.94 -6.10 19.31
CA LEU A 11 8.31 -6.00 17.99
C LEU A 11 8.25 -4.56 17.49
N LEU A 12 7.97 -3.61 18.38
CA LEU A 12 7.98 -2.19 18.04
C LEU A 12 9.38 -1.72 17.64
N GLN A 13 10.40 -2.06 18.40
CA GLN A 13 11.79 -1.75 18.06
C GLN A 13 12.18 -2.35 16.70
N TYR A 14 11.83 -3.61 16.46
CA TYR A 14 12.06 -4.30 15.19
C TYR A 14 11.39 -3.56 14.02
N ARG A 15 10.10 -3.20 14.15
CA ARG A 15 9.37 -2.49 13.09
C ARG A 15 9.84 -1.06 12.88
N LEU A 16 10.21 -0.36 13.94
CA LEU A 16 10.85 0.97 13.84
C LEU A 16 12.17 0.91 13.06
N GLN A 17 13.01 -0.07 13.36
CA GLN A 17 14.26 -0.24 12.63
C GLN A 17 14.01 -0.48 11.14
N ILE A 18 13.06 -1.33 10.76
CA ILE A 18 12.71 -1.58 9.37
C ILE A 18 12.18 -0.30 8.71
N ALA A 19 11.22 0.39 9.34
CA ALA A 19 10.58 1.56 8.77
C ALA A 19 11.58 2.72 8.53
N LEU A 20 12.49 2.94 9.47
CA LEU A 20 13.49 4.00 9.37
C LEU A 20 14.63 3.67 8.39
N THR A 21 14.93 2.38 8.16
CA THR A 21 15.98 1.96 7.22
C THR A 21 15.45 1.72 5.80
N THR A 22 14.14 1.64 5.60
CA THR A 22 13.55 1.45 4.28
C THR A 22 13.66 2.71 3.42
N LYS A 23 14.26 2.55 2.21
CA LYS A 23 14.60 3.64 1.28
C LYS A 23 14.01 3.46 -0.11
N THR A 24 13.11 2.50 -0.28
CA THR A 24 12.60 2.06 -1.58
C THR A 24 11.14 2.43 -1.76
N TYR A 25 10.72 2.50 -3.01
CA TYR A 25 9.33 2.68 -3.41
C TYR A 25 8.68 1.31 -3.60
N PHE A 26 7.41 1.19 -3.25
CA PHE A 26 6.67 -0.06 -3.51
C PHE A 26 5.51 0.19 -4.47
N GLN A 27 4.59 1.05 -4.05
CA GLN A 27 3.41 1.37 -4.86
C GLN A 27 3.02 2.85 -4.71
N PRO A 28 2.40 3.44 -5.75
CA PRO A 28 1.92 4.82 -5.69
C PRO A 28 1.02 5.14 -4.50
N ASP A 29 0.15 4.20 -4.12
CA ASP A 29 -0.88 4.40 -3.10
C ASP A 29 -0.31 4.78 -1.73
N GLU A 30 0.93 4.37 -1.39
CA GLU A 30 1.56 4.74 -0.11
C GLU A 30 1.80 6.26 0.00
N PHE A 31 2.02 6.93 -1.13
CA PHE A 31 2.22 8.36 -1.18
C PHE A 31 0.96 9.08 -1.67
N TRP A 32 0.50 8.80 -2.88
CA TRP A 32 -0.53 9.53 -3.58
C TRP A 32 -1.95 9.37 -3.01
N GLN A 33 -2.22 8.25 -2.32
CA GLN A 33 -3.51 7.98 -1.69
C GLN A 33 -3.49 8.07 -0.16
N ALA A 34 -2.32 8.31 0.45
CA ALA A 34 -2.19 8.41 1.90
C ALA A 34 -1.47 9.70 2.31
N LEU A 35 -0.18 9.82 1.99
CA LEU A 35 0.66 10.89 2.49
C LEU A 35 0.43 12.22 1.78
N GLU A 36 0.21 12.22 0.47
CA GLU A 36 -0.01 13.44 -0.30
C GLU A 36 -1.29 14.17 0.10
N PRO A 37 -2.47 13.50 0.22
CA PRO A 37 -3.67 14.14 0.73
C PRO A 37 -3.55 14.59 2.20
N ALA A 38 -2.81 13.83 3.02
CA ALA A 38 -2.54 14.22 4.40
C ALA A 38 -1.65 15.46 4.49
N HIS A 39 -0.65 15.55 3.61
CA HIS A 39 0.25 16.68 3.51
C HIS A 39 -0.49 17.92 3.02
N GLU A 40 -1.27 17.80 1.96
CA GLU A 40 -2.09 18.90 1.43
C GLU A 40 -3.07 19.45 2.48
N LEU A 41 -3.72 18.55 3.23
CA LEU A 41 -4.66 18.92 4.29
C LEU A 41 -4.01 19.76 5.40
N VAL A 42 -2.73 19.53 5.73
CA VAL A 42 -2.04 20.22 6.83
C VAL A 42 -1.26 21.44 6.36
N TYR A 43 -0.57 21.34 5.23
CA TYR A 43 0.34 22.37 4.74
C TYR A 43 -0.25 23.25 3.63
N GLY A 44 -1.40 22.85 3.05
CA GLY A 44 -2.12 23.63 2.04
C GLY A 44 -1.52 23.58 0.63
N TYR A 45 -0.56 22.70 0.36
CA TYR A 45 0.01 22.49 -0.97
C TYR A 45 0.35 21.01 -1.21
N GLY A 46 0.34 20.61 -2.49
CA GLY A 46 0.55 19.25 -2.92
C GLY A 46 -0.23 18.96 -4.21
N TYR A 47 -0.41 17.70 -4.52
CA TYR A 47 -1.19 17.28 -5.68
C TYR A 47 -2.23 16.22 -5.28
N LEU A 48 -3.48 16.53 -5.49
CA LEU A 48 -4.58 15.57 -5.33
C LEU A 48 -4.86 14.90 -6.67
N THR A 49 -4.74 13.59 -6.72
CA THR A 49 -5.06 12.80 -7.93
C THR A 49 -6.54 12.91 -8.29
N TRP A 50 -6.88 12.53 -9.52
CA TRP A 50 -8.26 12.57 -10.02
C TRP A 50 -9.26 11.86 -9.09
N GLU A 51 -8.85 10.79 -8.41
CA GLU A 51 -9.70 10.04 -7.47
C GLU A 51 -10.21 10.90 -6.31
N TRP A 52 -9.39 11.87 -5.83
CA TRP A 52 -9.78 12.84 -4.81
C TRP A 52 -10.74 13.88 -5.38
N LYS A 53 -10.47 14.38 -6.59
CA LYS A 53 -11.35 15.34 -7.26
C LYS A 53 -12.75 14.78 -7.48
N GLU A 54 -12.85 13.49 -7.80
CA GLU A 54 -14.11 12.77 -8.02
C GLU A 54 -14.76 12.22 -6.73
N GLY A 55 -14.10 12.34 -5.59
CA GLY A 55 -14.62 11.82 -4.34
C GLY A 55 -14.75 10.29 -4.31
N LEU A 56 -13.80 9.56 -4.93
CA LEU A 56 -13.76 8.10 -4.87
C LEU A 56 -13.09 7.58 -3.59
N ARG A 57 -12.37 8.42 -2.88
CA ARG A 57 -11.59 8.04 -1.70
C ARG A 57 -12.10 8.75 -0.47
N SER A 58 -12.18 8.03 0.66
CA SER A 58 -12.45 8.63 1.96
C SER A 58 -11.18 9.27 2.53
N ILE A 59 -11.32 10.46 3.11
CA ILE A 59 -10.21 11.14 3.80
C ILE A 59 -9.82 10.45 5.11
N ALA A 60 -10.59 9.48 5.60
CA ALA A 60 -10.37 8.82 6.88
C ALA A 60 -8.96 8.21 7.00
N HIS A 61 -8.43 7.60 5.94
CA HIS A 61 -7.08 7.04 5.97
C HIS A 61 -5.99 8.13 5.97
N PRO A 62 -5.98 9.11 5.05
CA PRO A 62 -5.05 10.23 5.12
C PRO A 62 -5.09 11.02 6.43
N MET A 63 -6.25 11.20 7.05
CA MET A 63 -6.37 11.90 8.35
C MET A 63 -5.51 11.27 9.45
N VAL A 64 -5.30 9.95 9.42
CA VAL A 64 -4.41 9.27 10.38
C VAL A 64 -2.98 9.82 10.28
N PHE A 65 -2.50 10.13 9.08
CA PHE A 65 -1.18 10.71 8.84
C PHE A 65 -1.18 12.24 8.95
N ALA A 66 -2.29 12.89 8.64
CA ALA A 66 -2.46 14.34 8.83
C ALA A 66 -2.29 14.72 10.32
N ILE A 67 -2.78 13.89 11.24
CA ILE A 67 -2.55 14.09 12.67
C ILE A 67 -1.05 14.09 12.99
N VAL A 68 -0.28 13.19 12.37
CA VAL A 68 1.18 13.11 12.55
C VAL A 68 1.87 14.35 11.99
N TYR A 69 1.48 14.82 10.82
CA TYR A 69 1.99 16.05 10.23
C TYR A 69 1.68 17.26 11.08
N TRP A 70 0.44 17.38 11.55
CA TRP A 70 0.04 18.46 12.45
C TRP A 70 0.84 18.46 13.77
N VAL A 71 1.05 17.28 14.37
CA VAL A 71 1.91 17.16 15.59
C VAL A 71 3.37 17.49 15.26
N SER A 72 3.87 17.08 14.11
CA SER A 72 5.23 17.37 13.67
C SER A 72 5.44 18.87 13.46
N ASP A 73 4.47 19.56 12.89
CA ASP A 73 4.49 21.02 12.72
C ASP A 73 4.43 21.74 14.07
N LEU A 74 3.51 21.33 14.95
CA LEU A 74 3.40 21.87 16.31
C LEU A 74 4.70 21.74 17.10
N LEU A 75 5.42 20.62 16.95
CA LEU A 75 6.72 20.34 17.58
C LEU A 75 7.88 20.95 16.80
N ARG A 76 7.66 21.59 15.67
CA ARG A 76 8.67 22.20 14.79
C ARG A 76 9.76 21.23 14.35
N LEU A 77 9.37 20.00 14.00
CA LEU A 77 10.31 18.96 13.59
C LEU A 77 10.79 19.11 12.13
N GLY A 78 10.20 20.05 11.38
CA GLY A 78 10.55 20.31 9.97
C GLY A 78 10.50 19.05 9.10
N ASP A 79 11.40 18.95 8.13
CA ASP A 79 11.50 17.82 7.20
C ASP A 79 11.57 16.46 7.89
N ALA A 80 12.23 16.38 9.05
CA ALA A 80 12.33 15.12 9.78
C ALA A 80 10.96 14.62 10.24
N GLY A 81 10.09 15.52 10.70
CA GLY A 81 8.72 15.19 11.09
C GLY A 81 7.88 14.71 9.90
N VAL A 82 8.01 15.36 8.75
CA VAL A 82 7.29 15.00 7.53
C VAL A 82 7.74 13.62 7.00
N ILE A 83 9.04 13.35 6.98
CA ILE A 83 9.59 12.12 6.41
C ILE A 83 9.49 10.93 7.36
N TYR A 84 9.79 11.11 8.63
CA TYR A 84 9.89 10.00 9.59
C TYR A 84 8.64 9.83 10.44
N GLY A 85 7.84 10.86 10.65
CA GLY A 85 6.62 10.78 11.45
C GLY A 85 5.65 9.69 10.98
N PRO A 86 5.23 9.68 9.70
CA PRO A 86 4.38 8.62 9.16
C PRO A 86 4.98 7.22 9.27
N LYS A 87 6.31 7.09 9.08
CA LYS A 87 7.03 5.82 9.22
C LYS A 87 6.97 5.28 10.65
N VAL A 88 7.12 6.16 11.65
CA VAL A 88 7.02 5.79 13.07
C VAL A 88 5.62 5.31 13.41
N LEU A 89 4.58 6.04 12.99
CA LEU A 89 3.20 5.62 13.21
C LEU A 89 2.89 4.28 12.53
N GLN A 90 3.33 4.11 11.29
CA GLN A 90 3.09 2.86 10.56
C GLN A 90 3.85 1.67 11.19
N ALA A 91 5.06 1.89 11.73
CA ALA A 91 5.77 0.87 12.50
C ALA A 91 5.01 0.43 13.75
N LEU A 92 4.32 1.35 14.43
CA LEU A 92 3.43 1.04 15.56
C LEU A 92 2.26 0.14 15.11
N PHE A 93 1.63 0.43 13.98
CA PHE A 93 0.57 -0.41 13.42
C PHE A 93 1.09 -1.81 13.06
N ALA A 94 2.25 -1.89 12.39
CA ALA A 94 2.85 -3.16 12.03
C ALA A 94 3.22 -4.02 13.27
N ALA A 95 3.80 -3.41 14.31
CA ALA A 95 4.09 -4.09 15.58
C ALA A 95 2.81 -4.56 16.29
N THR A 96 1.74 -3.77 16.21
CA THR A 96 0.43 -4.12 16.76
C THR A 96 -0.16 -5.32 16.01
N ALA A 97 -0.02 -5.38 14.69
CA ALA A 97 -0.45 -6.54 13.90
C ALA A 97 0.33 -7.81 14.27
N ASP A 98 1.67 -7.73 14.37
CA ASP A 98 2.52 -8.85 14.75
C ASP A 98 2.19 -9.38 16.16
N TYR A 99 1.98 -8.48 17.09
CA TYR A 99 1.60 -8.84 18.45
C TYR A 99 0.18 -9.46 18.49
N SER A 100 -0.75 -8.88 17.72
CA SER A 100 -2.13 -9.35 17.68
C SER A 100 -2.25 -10.73 17.05
N VAL A 101 -1.51 -11.05 16.00
CA VAL A 101 -1.51 -12.39 15.41
C VAL A 101 -0.90 -13.43 16.34
N TYR A 102 0.18 -13.06 17.06
CA TYR A 102 0.74 -13.92 18.10
C TYR A 102 -0.29 -14.25 19.20
N LYS A 103 -0.97 -13.21 19.71
CA LYS A 103 -2.01 -13.36 20.75
C LYS A 103 -3.21 -14.16 20.26
N PHE A 104 -3.65 -13.93 19.03
CA PHE A 104 -4.71 -14.68 18.40
C PHE A 104 -4.34 -16.17 18.26
N ALA A 105 -3.15 -16.46 17.76
CA ALA A 105 -2.67 -17.82 17.62
C ALA A 105 -2.51 -18.50 18.99
N GLN A 106 -2.03 -17.78 20.03
CA GLN A 106 -1.92 -18.28 21.39
C GLN A 106 -3.28 -18.66 21.96
N LYS A 107 -4.29 -17.79 21.77
CA LYS A 107 -5.65 -17.98 22.29
C LYS A 107 -6.35 -19.21 21.69
N TYR A 108 -6.20 -19.44 20.38
CA TYR A 108 -6.98 -20.46 19.67
C TYR A 108 -6.21 -21.74 19.33
N TYR A 109 -4.87 -21.69 19.30
CA TYR A 109 -4.04 -22.81 18.83
C TYR A 109 -2.91 -23.18 19.80
N GLY A 110 -2.71 -22.41 20.89
CA GLY A 110 -1.72 -22.69 21.93
C GLY A 110 -0.33 -22.11 21.67
N ASP A 111 0.57 -22.28 22.65
CA ASP A 111 1.87 -21.60 22.71
C ASP A 111 2.83 -22.02 21.58
N GLU A 112 2.86 -23.29 21.21
CA GLU A 112 3.79 -23.76 20.17
C GLU A 112 3.44 -23.16 18.79
N ILE A 113 2.15 -23.20 18.41
CA ILE A 113 1.69 -22.64 17.14
C ILE A 113 1.85 -21.12 17.15
N SER A 114 1.62 -20.44 18.28
CA SER A 114 1.80 -18.98 18.37
C SER A 114 3.25 -18.55 18.17
N GLN A 115 4.23 -19.31 18.71
CA GLN A 115 5.66 -19.03 18.50
C GLN A 115 6.06 -19.24 17.03
N LEU A 116 5.58 -20.32 16.40
CA LEU A 116 5.81 -20.57 14.98
C LEU A 116 5.13 -19.53 14.10
N THR A 117 3.91 -19.10 14.46
CA THR A 117 3.21 -18.00 13.77
C THR A 117 4.02 -16.70 13.82
N LEU A 118 4.49 -16.33 15.01
CA LEU A 118 5.33 -15.16 15.19
C LEU A 118 6.60 -15.24 14.35
N MET A 119 7.27 -16.40 14.36
CA MET A 119 8.44 -16.63 13.51
C MET A 119 8.11 -16.43 12.03
N CYS A 120 7.05 -17.08 11.52
CA CYS A 120 6.62 -16.87 10.12
C CYS A 120 6.35 -15.40 9.81
N THR A 121 5.73 -14.67 10.75
CA THR A 121 5.33 -13.27 10.57
C THR A 121 6.55 -12.34 10.53
N VAL A 122 7.50 -12.48 11.45
CA VAL A 122 8.67 -11.58 11.50
C VAL A 122 9.73 -11.91 10.46
N THR A 123 9.78 -13.14 9.97
CA THR A 123 10.73 -13.55 8.93
C THR A 123 10.13 -13.59 7.52
N SER A 124 8.84 -13.28 7.35
CA SER A 124 8.21 -13.14 6.03
C SER A 124 8.80 -11.94 5.29
N ALA A 125 9.36 -12.18 4.10
CA ALA A 125 9.93 -11.11 3.28
C ALA A 125 8.88 -10.07 2.90
N PHE A 126 7.69 -10.51 2.50
CA PHE A 126 6.62 -9.60 2.12
C PHE A 126 6.09 -8.79 3.32
N ASN A 127 5.89 -9.42 4.47
CA ASN A 127 5.47 -8.70 5.68
C ASN A 127 6.54 -7.72 6.19
N TYR A 128 7.82 -8.08 6.06
CA TYR A 128 8.95 -7.20 6.37
C TYR A 128 8.88 -5.92 5.54
N PHE A 129 8.73 -6.06 4.24
CA PHE A 129 8.80 -4.98 3.25
C PHE A 129 7.54 -4.12 3.20
N VAL A 130 6.34 -4.73 3.35
CA VAL A 130 5.05 -4.09 3.04
C VAL A 130 4.30 -3.58 4.26
N SER A 131 4.41 -4.23 5.43
CA SER A 131 3.62 -3.83 6.61
C SER A 131 3.96 -2.43 7.14
N ILE A 132 5.17 -1.93 6.85
CA ILE A 132 5.63 -0.58 7.26
C ILE A 132 5.28 0.50 6.24
N ARG A 133 4.58 0.18 5.16
CA ARG A 133 4.15 1.12 4.12
C ARG A 133 2.82 1.76 4.49
N THR A 134 2.69 3.05 4.19
CA THR A 134 1.57 3.89 4.63
C THR A 134 0.28 3.72 3.82
N PHE A 135 0.16 2.69 3.01
CA PHE A 135 -1.08 2.46 2.25
C PHE A 135 -2.16 1.74 3.08
N SER A 136 -3.41 1.92 2.68
CA SER A 136 -4.59 1.49 3.46
C SER A 136 -4.64 0.00 3.77
N ASN A 137 -4.09 -0.87 2.89
CA ASN A 137 -4.05 -2.31 3.13
C ASN A 137 -3.20 -2.72 4.34
N SER A 138 -2.15 -1.95 4.68
CA SER A 138 -1.34 -2.21 5.89
C SER A 138 -2.12 -1.92 7.17
N LEU A 139 -2.89 -0.82 7.20
CA LEU A 139 -3.74 -0.50 8.34
C LEU A 139 -4.96 -1.44 8.39
N GLU A 140 -5.54 -1.79 7.24
CA GLU A 140 -6.59 -2.81 7.11
C GLU A 140 -6.17 -4.14 7.73
N MET A 141 -4.95 -4.63 7.42
CA MET A 141 -4.38 -5.84 8.01
C MET A 141 -4.32 -5.76 9.54
N THR A 142 -3.85 -4.63 10.06
CA THR A 142 -3.76 -4.41 11.50
C THR A 142 -5.13 -4.46 12.17
N LEU A 143 -6.11 -3.72 11.63
CA LEU A 143 -7.47 -3.70 12.15
C LEU A 143 -8.14 -5.06 12.07
N LEU A 144 -7.96 -5.79 10.97
CA LEU A 144 -8.51 -7.13 10.78
C LEU A 144 -8.03 -8.10 11.86
N ILE A 145 -6.71 -8.19 12.06
CA ILE A 145 -6.19 -9.15 13.05
C ILE A 145 -6.49 -8.72 14.50
N CYS A 146 -6.55 -7.41 14.78
CA CYS A 146 -7.02 -6.90 16.06
C CYS A 146 -8.49 -7.26 16.30
N ALA A 147 -9.36 -7.05 15.31
CA ALA A 147 -10.79 -7.38 15.42
C ALA A 147 -11.01 -8.88 15.65
N LEU A 148 -10.24 -9.75 14.97
CA LEU A 148 -10.33 -11.20 15.15
C LEU A 148 -9.99 -11.66 16.59
N ASN A 149 -9.14 -10.96 17.33
CA ASN A 149 -8.86 -11.26 18.73
C ASN A 149 -10.10 -11.15 19.63
N PHE A 150 -11.02 -10.26 19.25
CA PHE A 150 -12.29 -10.03 19.98
C PHE A 150 -13.49 -10.75 19.34
N TRP A 151 -13.34 -11.26 18.12
CA TRP A 151 -14.41 -11.98 17.42
C TRP A 151 -14.71 -13.32 18.08
N PRO A 152 -15.98 -13.69 18.25
CA PRO A 152 -16.38 -14.95 18.93
C PRO A 152 -16.25 -16.16 18.00
N LEU A 153 -15.02 -16.61 17.71
CA LEU A 153 -14.74 -17.79 16.87
C LEU A 153 -14.96 -19.12 17.60
N ASP A 154 -14.86 -19.15 18.93
CA ASP A 154 -14.99 -20.36 19.71
C ASP A 154 -16.38 -20.98 19.55
N LYS A 155 -16.39 -22.24 19.06
CA LYS A 155 -17.62 -22.98 18.82
C LYS A 155 -18.22 -23.54 20.14
N THR A 156 -17.42 -23.67 21.20
CA THR A 156 -17.81 -24.22 22.47
C THR A 156 -18.34 -23.18 23.45
N ALA A 157 -18.07 -21.90 23.21
CA ALA A 157 -18.59 -20.82 24.04
C ALA A 157 -20.12 -20.69 23.87
N GLY A 158 -20.86 -20.89 24.97
CA GLY A 158 -22.32 -20.85 24.95
C GLY A 158 -22.88 -19.47 24.56
N GLN A 159 -22.50 -18.42 25.27
CA GLN A 159 -22.95 -17.05 25.00
C GLN A 159 -21.82 -16.17 24.48
N VAL A 160 -22.15 -15.28 23.53
CA VAL A 160 -21.23 -14.28 23.00
C VAL A 160 -21.00 -13.20 24.06
N ASN A 161 -19.73 -12.90 24.34
CA ASN A 161 -19.38 -11.71 25.13
C ASN A 161 -19.66 -10.47 24.26
N MET A 162 -20.72 -9.74 24.61
CA MET A 162 -21.20 -8.61 23.80
C MET A 162 -20.21 -7.44 23.76
N LEU A 163 -19.43 -7.20 24.84
CA LEU A 163 -18.40 -6.16 24.85
C LEU A 163 -17.28 -6.48 23.84
N ASN A 164 -16.74 -7.69 23.88
CA ASN A 164 -15.73 -8.11 22.92
C ASN A 164 -16.27 -8.07 21.49
N TYR A 165 -17.51 -8.52 21.29
CA TYR A 165 -18.14 -8.47 19.98
C TYR A 165 -18.33 -7.04 19.48
N SER A 166 -18.71 -6.09 20.35
CA SER A 166 -18.80 -4.66 19.99
C SER A 166 -17.45 -4.10 19.56
N ILE A 167 -16.37 -4.42 20.32
CA ILE A 167 -15.00 -4.01 19.94
C ILE A 167 -14.62 -4.56 18.56
N ALA A 168 -14.88 -5.85 18.33
CA ALA A 168 -14.62 -6.49 17.03
C ALA A 168 -15.38 -5.79 15.90
N LEU A 169 -16.67 -5.46 16.11
CA LEU A 169 -17.50 -4.78 15.12
C LEU A 169 -17.01 -3.36 14.81
N VAL A 170 -16.58 -2.59 15.83
CA VAL A 170 -16.02 -1.24 15.61
C VAL A 170 -14.76 -1.32 14.76
N LEU A 171 -13.82 -2.22 15.11
CA LEU A 171 -12.58 -2.39 14.34
C LEU A 171 -12.85 -2.89 12.92
N ALA A 172 -13.81 -3.82 12.76
CA ALA A 172 -14.23 -4.34 11.45
C ALA A 172 -14.89 -3.25 10.60
N ALA A 173 -15.77 -2.42 11.19
CA ALA A 173 -16.42 -1.33 10.49
C ALA A 173 -15.41 -0.27 10.03
N ILE A 174 -14.43 0.10 10.87
CA ILE A 174 -13.35 1.00 10.49
C ILE A 174 -12.52 0.39 9.34
N ALA A 175 -12.18 -0.91 9.41
CA ALA A 175 -11.49 -1.60 8.32
C ALA A 175 -12.29 -1.55 7.00
N CYS A 176 -13.61 -1.72 7.06
CA CYS A 176 -14.49 -1.59 5.89
C CYS A 176 -14.60 -0.16 5.34
N VAL A 177 -14.51 0.85 6.20
CA VAL A 177 -14.43 2.26 5.77
C VAL A 177 -13.14 2.53 5.00
N LEU A 178 -12.01 2.04 5.51
CA LEU A 178 -10.71 2.18 4.84
C LEU A 178 -10.66 1.41 3.51
N ARG A 179 -11.19 0.20 3.51
CA ARG A 179 -11.23 -0.70 2.35
C ARG A 179 -12.57 -1.43 2.30
N PRO A 180 -13.50 -1.01 1.43
CA PRO A 180 -14.85 -1.60 1.36
C PRO A 180 -14.87 -3.10 1.17
N THR A 181 -13.89 -3.64 0.49
CA THR A 181 -13.74 -5.08 0.22
C THR A 181 -13.44 -5.91 1.47
N ASN A 182 -13.02 -5.30 2.58
CA ASN A 182 -12.86 -5.98 3.87
C ASN A 182 -14.18 -6.59 4.38
N ILE A 183 -15.32 -6.09 3.91
CA ILE A 183 -16.64 -6.65 4.24
C ILE A 183 -16.76 -8.13 3.87
N LEU A 184 -15.99 -8.65 2.92
CA LEU A 184 -16.07 -10.05 2.48
C LEU A 184 -15.76 -11.03 3.62
N ILE A 185 -14.70 -10.80 4.37
CA ILE A 185 -14.36 -11.69 5.50
C ILE A 185 -15.40 -11.58 6.61
N TRP A 186 -15.87 -10.37 6.90
CA TRP A 186 -16.86 -10.15 7.95
C TRP A 186 -18.24 -10.68 7.58
N SER A 187 -18.62 -10.64 6.30
CA SER A 187 -19.87 -11.25 5.85
C SER A 187 -19.87 -12.76 6.07
N TYR A 188 -18.77 -13.44 5.73
CA TYR A 188 -18.65 -14.88 5.97
C TYR A 188 -18.67 -15.21 7.46
N LEU A 189 -17.85 -14.54 8.25
CA LEU A 189 -17.77 -14.76 9.71
C LEU A 189 -19.08 -14.36 10.42
N GLY A 190 -19.74 -13.31 9.96
CA GLY A 190 -21.04 -12.84 10.47
C GLY A 190 -22.14 -13.84 10.21
N VAL A 191 -22.28 -14.33 8.98
CA VAL A 191 -23.27 -15.37 8.63
C VAL A 191 -23.01 -16.64 9.46
N ALA A 192 -21.76 -17.10 9.56
CA ALA A 192 -21.42 -18.25 10.38
C ALA A 192 -21.80 -18.05 11.88
N LEU A 193 -21.62 -16.84 12.40
CA LEU A 193 -21.99 -16.49 13.77
C LEU A 193 -23.52 -16.46 13.96
N ILE A 194 -24.25 -15.83 13.02
CA ILE A 194 -25.72 -15.74 13.06
C ILE A 194 -26.35 -17.13 13.01
N VAL A 195 -25.89 -17.99 12.10
CA VAL A 195 -26.39 -19.37 11.97
C VAL A 195 -26.15 -20.16 13.26
N ARG A 196 -25.00 -19.94 13.93
CA ARG A 196 -24.65 -20.63 15.17
C ARG A 196 -25.46 -20.14 16.37
N GLN A 197 -25.57 -18.83 16.53
CA GLN A 197 -26.16 -18.22 17.74
C GLN A 197 -27.68 -17.99 17.63
N ARG A 198 -28.19 -17.84 16.41
CA ARG A 198 -29.63 -17.57 16.12
C ARG A 198 -30.19 -16.41 16.95
N SER A 199 -29.37 -15.41 17.24
CA SER A 199 -29.71 -14.28 18.13
C SER A 199 -29.90 -13.00 17.35
N PHE A 200 -31.09 -12.42 17.44
CA PHE A 200 -31.39 -11.13 16.82
C PHE A 200 -30.50 -9.98 17.37
N LYS A 201 -30.10 -10.05 18.63
CA LYS A 201 -29.21 -9.07 19.28
C LYS A 201 -27.86 -8.93 18.55
N ILE A 202 -27.33 -10.01 17.96
CA ILE A 202 -26.08 -9.99 17.20
C ILE A 202 -26.25 -9.15 15.92
N VAL A 203 -27.35 -9.35 15.22
CA VAL A 203 -27.66 -8.63 13.98
C VAL A 203 -27.93 -7.16 14.24
N THR A 204 -28.77 -6.85 15.25
CA THR A 204 -29.11 -5.46 15.58
C THR A 204 -27.90 -4.67 16.04
N LEU A 205 -27.00 -5.28 16.84
CA LEU A 205 -25.77 -4.63 17.29
C LEU A 205 -24.80 -4.38 16.11
N ALA A 206 -24.65 -5.36 15.22
CA ALA A 206 -23.83 -5.18 14.02
C ALA A 206 -24.37 -4.08 13.11
N GLY A 207 -25.69 -4.04 12.89
CA GLY A 207 -26.34 -2.98 12.14
C GLY A 207 -26.17 -1.61 12.78
N ALA A 208 -26.38 -1.50 14.10
CA ALA A 208 -26.24 -0.24 14.82
C ALA A 208 -24.79 0.32 14.75
N ILE A 209 -23.79 -0.50 15.07
CA ILE A 209 -22.37 -0.10 15.03
C ILE A 209 -21.96 0.26 13.59
N GLY A 210 -22.34 -0.58 12.61
CA GLY A 210 -22.05 -0.31 11.20
C GLY A 210 -22.63 1.01 10.74
N THR A 211 -23.91 1.28 11.05
CA THR A 211 -24.57 2.55 10.71
C THR A 211 -23.89 3.75 11.37
N ILE A 212 -23.54 3.65 12.64
CA ILE A 212 -22.86 4.76 13.37
C ILE A 212 -21.52 5.07 12.70
N ILE A 213 -20.67 4.06 12.48
CA ILE A 213 -19.33 4.26 11.89
C ILE A 213 -19.42 4.80 10.46
N LEU A 214 -20.33 4.27 9.64
CA LEU A 214 -20.55 4.76 8.28
C LEU A 214 -21.07 6.19 8.26
N SER A 215 -21.98 6.55 9.18
CA SER A 215 -22.50 7.93 9.29
C SER A 215 -21.43 8.91 9.73
N LEU A 216 -20.60 8.53 10.70
CA LEU A 216 -19.47 9.35 11.16
C LEU A 216 -18.46 9.56 10.02
N ASN A 217 -18.14 8.50 9.27
CA ASN A 217 -17.25 8.62 8.12
C ASN A 217 -17.84 9.52 7.03
N ALA A 218 -19.13 9.34 6.70
CA ALA A 218 -19.80 10.18 5.72
C ALA A 218 -19.78 11.66 6.12
N LEU A 219 -19.98 11.96 7.42
CA LEU A 219 -19.86 13.33 7.93
C LEU A 219 -18.44 13.89 7.72
N VAL A 220 -17.42 13.13 8.05
CA VAL A 220 -16.02 13.53 7.86
C VAL A 220 -15.73 13.79 6.37
N ASP A 221 -16.17 12.90 5.47
CA ASP A 221 -15.99 13.07 4.04
C ASP A 221 -16.75 14.29 3.48
N ILE A 222 -17.98 14.54 3.92
CA ILE A 222 -18.76 15.74 3.54
C ILE A 222 -18.04 17.01 3.99
N LEU A 223 -17.50 17.03 5.20
CA LEU A 223 -16.74 18.17 5.71
C LEU A 223 -15.45 18.42 4.93
N TYR A 224 -14.76 17.36 4.51
CA TYR A 224 -13.55 17.48 3.69
C TYR A 224 -13.86 17.96 2.27
N TYR A 225 -14.82 17.33 1.59
CA TYR A 225 -15.17 17.65 0.21
C TYR A 225 -16.00 18.93 0.05
N GLN A 226 -16.52 19.49 1.14
CA GLN A 226 -17.44 20.64 1.15
C GLN A 226 -18.66 20.45 0.22
N ARG A 227 -19.02 19.20 -0.06
CA ARG A 227 -20.17 18.79 -0.87
C ARG A 227 -20.68 17.43 -0.40
N LEU A 228 -21.97 17.15 -0.69
CA LEU A 228 -22.54 15.85 -0.40
C LEU A 228 -21.84 14.78 -1.25
N THR A 229 -20.97 14.02 -0.63
CA THR A 229 -20.14 12.99 -1.28
C THR A 229 -20.13 11.73 -0.43
N PHE A 230 -20.33 10.59 -1.09
CA PHE A 230 -20.25 9.27 -0.47
C PHE A 230 -19.17 8.43 -1.18
N PRO A 231 -17.90 8.53 -0.76
CA PRO A 231 -16.78 7.85 -1.44
C PRO A 231 -16.98 6.34 -1.59
N LEU A 232 -17.55 5.69 -0.58
CA LEU A 232 -17.88 4.26 -0.65
C LEU A 232 -18.82 3.94 -1.85
N TYR A 233 -19.87 4.73 -2.03
CA TYR A 233 -20.78 4.54 -3.16
C TYR A 233 -20.11 4.84 -4.50
N ASN A 234 -19.35 5.94 -4.59
CA ASN A 234 -18.63 6.31 -5.80
C ASN A 234 -17.59 5.23 -6.17
N PHE A 235 -16.88 4.69 -5.18
CA PHE A 235 -15.93 3.58 -5.37
C PHE A 235 -16.61 2.32 -5.91
N LEU A 236 -17.74 1.93 -5.35
CA LEU A 236 -18.49 0.74 -5.82
C LEU A 236 -19.03 0.97 -7.23
N LYS A 237 -19.56 2.17 -7.51
CA LYS A 237 -20.05 2.55 -8.84
C LYS A 237 -18.94 2.45 -9.88
N PHE A 238 -17.79 3.07 -9.63
CA PHE A 238 -16.63 3.06 -10.52
C PHE A 238 -16.09 1.65 -10.80
N ASN A 239 -15.92 0.84 -9.74
CA ASN A 239 -15.26 -0.46 -9.88
C ASN A 239 -16.18 -1.59 -10.34
N ILE A 240 -17.48 -1.54 -9.95
CA ILE A 240 -18.42 -2.65 -10.20
C ILE A 240 -19.37 -2.31 -11.33
N VAL A 241 -20.01 -1.12 -11.30
CA VAL A 241 -21.04 -0.76 -12.28
C VAL A 241 -20.40 -0.33 -13.60
N GLU A 242 -19.39 0.55 -13.53
CA GLU A 242 -18.72 1.10 -14.72
C GLU A 242 -17.55 0.23 -15.17
N SER A 243 -17.07 -0.70 -14.32
CA SER A 243 -15.94 -1.63 -14.59
C SER A 243 -14.66 -0.92 -15.06
N LEU A 244 -14.49 0.38 -14.75
CA LEU A 244 -13.36 1.20 -15.18
C LEU A 244 -12.03 0.78 -14.54
N SER A 245 -12.07 -0.01 -13.46
CA SER A 245 -10.86 -0.61 -12.89
C SER A 245 -10.12 -1.55 -13.86
N SER A 246 -10.79 -2.08 -14.88
CA SER A 246 -10.15 -2.90 -15.93
C SER A 246 -9.15 -2.11 -16.79
N PHE A 247 -9.25 -0.78 -16.81
CA PHE A 247 -8.25 0.11 -17.45
C PHE A 247 -6.85 -0.07 -16.84
N TYR A 248 -6.78 -0.33 -15.53
CA TYR A 248 -5.50 -0.54 -14.83
C TYR A 248 -4.95 -1.97 -14.94
N GLY A 249 -5.50 -2.78 -15.81
CA GLY A 249 -5.04 -4.14 -16.10
C GLY A 249 -6.00 -5.23 -15.66
N VAL A 250 -5.96 -6.34 -16.39
CA VAL A 250 -6.77 -7.54 -16.17
C VAL A 250 -5.85 -8.73 -15.94
N ASN A 251 -6.13 -9.51 -14.89
CA ASN A 251 -5.36 -10.69 -14.54
C ASN A 251 -6.18 -11.99 -14.65
N ARG A 252 -5.50 -13.13 -14.87
CA ARG A 252 -6.13 -14.45 -14.97
C ARG A 252 -6.89 -14.80 -13.69
N GLN A 253 -7.88 -15.68 -13.78
CA GLN A 253 -8.66 -16.10 -12.61
C GLN A 253 -7.78 -16.80 -11.54
N VAL A 254 -6.76 -17.53 -11.96
CA VAL A 254 -5.83 -18.25 -11.07
C VAL A 254 -4.72 -17.37 -10.46
N TYR A 255 -4.69 -16.07 -10.77
CA TYR A 255 -3.66 -15.12 -10.35
C TYR A 255 -3.32 -15.21 -8.85
N TYR A 256 -4.33 -15.25 -7.99
CA TYR A 256 -4.07 -15.30 -6.54
C TYR A 256 -3.38 -16.58 -6.09
N ILE A 257 -3.62 -17.71 -6.77
CA ILE A 257 -3.02 -19.00 -6.41
C ILE A 257 -1.59 -19.11 -6.94
N VAL A 258 -1.38 -18.70 -8.21
CA VAL A 258 -0.10 -18.94 -8.93
C VAL A 258 0.91 -17.80 -8.78
N GLU A 259 0.44 -16.58 -8.51
CA GLU A 259 1.29 -15.38 -8.46
C GLU A 259 1.25 -14.70 -7.08
N ALA A 260 0.06 -14.32 -6.59
CA ALA A 260 -0.05 -13.52 -5.37
C ALA A 260 0.31 -14.31 -4.09
N LEU A 261 -0.19 -15.52 -3.90
CA LEU A 261 0.18 -16.35 -2.74
C LEU A 261 1.67 -16.69 -2.71
N PRO A 262 2.34 -17.07 -3.81
CA PRO A 262 3.80 -17.22 -3.85
C PRO A 262 4.57 -15.96 -3.47
N GLN A 263 4.14 -14.79 -3.93
CA GLN A 263 4.77 -13.51 -3.55
C GLN A 263 4.59 -13.19 -2.06
N LEU A 264 3.37 -13.36 -1.52
CA LEU A 264 3.06 -13.09 -0.12
C LEU A 264 3.78 -14.02 0.84
N LEU A 265 3.83 -15.30 0.51
CA LEU A 265 4.26 -16.36 1.44
C LEU A 265 5.69 -16.84 1.19
N THR A 266 6.22 -16.62 -0.01
CA THR A 266 7.57 -17.05 -0.39
C THR A 266 7.84 -18.50 0.01
N VAL A 267 8.77 -18.76 0.91
CA VAL A 267 9.14 -20.11 1.39
C VAL A 267 8.04 -20.79 2.20
N TYR A 268 7.02 -20.06 2.66
CA TYR A 268 5.91 -20.62 3.46
C TYR A 268 4.76 -21.18 2.63
N VAL A 269 4.77 -21.04 1.30
CA VAL A 269 3.70 -21.53 0.39
C VAL A 269 3.32 -22.99 0.64
N PRO A 270 4.24 -23.97 0.64
CA PRO A 270 3.85 -25.38 0.82
C PRO A 270 3.24 -25.65 2.20
N PHE A 271 3.72 -24.95 3.22
CA PHE A 271 3.19 -25.08 4.59
C PHE A 271 1.81 -24.43 4.72
N PHE A 272 1.56 -23.34 4.02
CA PHE A 272 0.24 -22.72 3.96
C PHE A 272 -0.79 -23.66 3.31
N PHE A 273 -0.51 -24.22 2.13
CA PHE A 273 -1.45 -25.12 1.46
C PHE A 273 -1.73 -26.38 2.27
N HIS A 274 -0.71 -26.98 2.88
CA HIS A 274 -0.91 -28.11 3.80
C HIS A 274 -1.69 -27.68 5.04
N GLY A 275 -1.37 -26.55 5.66
CA GLY A 275 -2.03 -26.03 6.85
C GLY A 275 -3.50 -25.69 6.63
N ILE A 276 -3.85 -25.04 5.52
CA ILE A 276 -5.25 -24.74 5.20
C ILE A 276 -6.04 -26.01 4.87
N TYR A 277 -5.41 -27.00 4.21
CA TYR A 277 -6.03 -28.29 3.93
C TYR A 277 -6.42 -29.03 5.21
N ILE A 278 -5.51 -29.12 6.19
CA ILE A 278 -5.81 -29.78 7.48
C ILE A 278 -6.77 -29.00 8.36
N SER A 279 -6.88 -27.68 8.13
CA SER A 279 -7.78 -26.77 8.87
C SER A 279 -9.07 -26.44 8.10
N ARG A 280 -9.36 -27.12 6.98
CA ARG A 280 -10.45 -26.79 6.06
C ARG A 280 -11.86 -26.78 6.68
N SER A 281 -12.05 -27.45 7.80
CA SER A 281 -13.31 -27.44 8.55
C SER A 281 -13.44 -26.27 9.52
N SER A 282 -12.39 -25.48 9.73
CA SER A 282 -12.45 -24.30 10.58
C SER A 282 -13.13 -23.14 9.87
N THR A 283 -13.95 -22.38 10.60
CA THR A 283 -14.64 -21.20 10.07
C THR A 283 -13.65 -20.17 9.50
N LEU A 284 -12.47 -20.02 10.11
CA LEU A 284 -11.46 -19.08 9.67
C LEU A 284 -10.84 -19.49 8.32
N ALA A 285 -10.55 -20.79 8.12
CA ALA A 285 -10.02 -21.29 6.85
C ALA A 285 -11.05 -21.11 5.73
N GLN A 286 -12.30 -21.42 6.01
CA GLN A 286 -13.41 -21.25 5.07
C GLN A 286 -13.62 -19.77 4.69
N ALA A 287 -13.50 -18.85 5.65
CA ALA A 287 -13.57 -17.42 5.40
C ALA A 287 -12.43 -16.95 4.47
N CYS A 288 -11.18 -17.41 4.70
CA CYS A 288 -10.06 -17.08 3.83
C CYS A 288 -10.25 -17.63 2.40
N ILE A 289 -10.69 -18.89 2.27
CA ILE A 289 -10.98 -19.51 0.97
C ILE A 289 -12.07 -18.70 0.24
N PHE A 290 -13.14 -18.33 0.94
CA PHE A 290 -14.23 -17.53 0.40
C PHE A 290 -13.72 -16.17 -0.12
N VAL A 291 -12.92 -15.45 0.66
CA VAL A 291 -12.39 -14.14 0.25
C VAL A 291 -11.51 -14.27 -1.00
N VAL A 292 -10.56 -15.22 -1.02
CA VAL A 292 -9.68 -15.45 -2.17
C VAL A 292 -10.49 -15.88 -3.39
N PHE A 293 -11.52 -16.70 -3.22
CA PHE A 293 -12.42 -17.11 -4.29
C PHE A 293 -13.17 -15.91 -4.88
N VAL A 294 -13.80 -15.06 -4.05
CA VAL A 294 -14.54 -13.88 -4.54
C VAL A 294 -13.61 -12.92 -5.27
N TYR A 295 -12.42 -12.64 -4.74
CA TYR A 295 -11.44 -11.82 -5.45
C TYR A 295 -10.98 -12.42 -6.78
N SER A 296 -10.93 -13.75 -6.89
CA SER A 296 -10.57 -14.43 -8.16
C SER A 296 -11.58 -14.22 -9.28
N LEU A 297 -12.83 -13.86 -8.94
CA LEU A 297 -13.89 -13.57 -9.92
C LEU A 297 -13.80 -12.14 -10.49
N ILE A 298 -13.14 -11.22 -9.79
CA ILE A 298 -12.99 -9.82 -10.23
C ILE A 298 -11.89 -9.75 -11.29
N SER A 299 -12.06 -8.91 -12.33
CA SER A 299 -11.13 -8.81 -13.46
C SER A 299 -9.79 -8.18 -13.06
N HIS A 300 -9.82 -7.05 -12.36
CA HIS A 300 -8.62 -6.37 -11.86
C HIS A 300 -8.18 -6.99 -10.55
N LYS A 301 -6.95 -7.47 -10.50
CA LYS A 301 -6.37 -8.17 -9.34
C LYS A 301 -4.98 -7.64 -9.02
N GLU A 302 -4.72 -7.48 -7.73
CA GLU A 302 -3.40 -7.12 -7.23
C GLU A 302 -3.04 -7.96 -5.99
N VAL A 303 -1.75 -8.19 -5.77
CA VAL A 303 -1.24 -8.94 -4.60
C VAL A 303 -1.71 -8.32 -3.29
N ARG A 304 -1.74 -6.98 -3.23
CA ARG A 304 -2.13 -6.24 -2.02
C ARG A 304 -3.58 -6.45 -1.60
N PHE A 305 -4.48 -6.91 -2.47
CA PHE A 305 -5.88 -7.13 -2.10
C PHE A 305 -6.06 -8.28 -1.11
N ILE A 306 -5.21 -9.31 -1.17
CA ILE A 306 -5.24 -10.41 -0.20
C ILE A 306 -4.15 -10.30 0.88
N PHE A 307 -3.32 -9.24 0.85
CA PHE A 307 -2.32 -8.97 1.87
C PHE A 307 -2.89 -8.86 3.29
N PRO A 308 -4.07 -8.26 3.54
CA PRO A 308 -4.65 -8.22 4.88
C PRO A 308 -4.87 -9.58 5.52
N LEU A 309 -4.97 -10.67 4.73
CA LEU A 309 -5.11 -12.04 5.21
C LEU A 309 -3.76 -12.69 5.61
N LEU A 310 -2.62 -12.07 5.29
CA LEU A 310 -1.29 -12.65 5.49
C LEU A 310 -1.02 -13.12 6.92
N PRO A 311 -1.41 -12.39 8.00
CA PRO A 311 -1.27 -12.89 9.36
C PRO A 311 -2.00 -14.23 9.59
N ILE A 312 -3.18 -14.40 8.99
CA ILE A 312 -3.96 -15.64 9.07
C ILE A 312 -3.27 -16.76 8.26
N PHE A 313 -2.71 -16.43 7.11
CA PHE A 313 -1.95 -17.39 6.31
C PHE A 313 -0.72 -17.91 7.05
N HIS A 314 -0.03 -17.06 7.81
CA HIS A 314 1.07 -17.46 8.70
C HIS A 314 0.61 -18.42 9.81
N ILE A 315 -0.61 -18.27 10.35
CA ILE A 315 -1.18 -19.23 11.31
C ILE A 315 -1.33 -20.61 10.66
N PHE A 316 -1.87 -20.69 9.44
CA PHE A 316 -2.00 -21.98 8.74
C PHE A 316 -0.63 -22.56 8.40
N ALA A 317 0.33 -21.77 7.99
CA ALA A 317 1.71 -22.23 7.79
C ALA A 317 2.30 -22.78 9.10
N ALA A 318 2.10 -22.10 10.22
CA ALA A 318 2.56 -22.54 11.54
C ALA A 318 1.90 -23.84 12.01
N ILE A 319 0.59 -24.04 11.75
CA ILE A 319 -0.11 -25.29 12.03
C ILE A 319 0.52 -26.46 11.25
N SER A 320 0.86 -26.24 9.99
CA SER A 320 1.56 -27.22 9.17
C SER A 320 2.96 -27.52 9.71
N LEU A 321 3.74 -26.48 10.00
CA LEU A 321 5.08 -26.62 10.58
C LEU A 321 5.07 -27.40 11.89
N CYS A 322 4.11 -27.13 12.79
CA CYS A 322 3.97 -27.82 14.05
C CYS A 322 3.77 -29.34 13.91
N ARG A 323 3.17 -29.79 12.79
CA ARG A 323 2.93 -31.21 12.50
C ARG A 323 4.11 -31.95 11.87
N LEU A 324 5.16 -31.24 11.49
CA LEU A 324 6.33 -31.88 10.88
C LEU A 324 7.14 -32.65 11.94
N ARG A 325 7.38 -33.97 11.70
CA ARG A 325 8.20 -34.81 12.58
C ARG A 325 9.63 -34.30 12.78
N ILE A 326 10.17 -33.59 11.79
CA ILE A 326 11.50 -32.99 11.85
C ILE A 326 11.63 -31.99 13.03
N LEU A 327 10.53 -31.33 13.40
CA LEU A 327 10.49 -30.39 14.52
C LEU A 327 10.48 -31.07 15.89
N SER A 328 10.32 -32.39 15.97
CA SER A 328 10.45 -33.14 17.23
C SER A 328 11.91 -33.26 17.69
N ARG A 329 12.89 -33.05 16.78
CA ARG A 329 14.33 -33.09 17.07
C ARG A 329 14.86 -31.67 17.24
N PRO A 330 15.27 -31.23 18.46
CA PRO A 330 15.56 -29.81 18.73
C PRO A 330 16.62 -29.19 17.78
N LYS A 331 17.74 -29.89 17.54
CA LYS A 331 18.80 -29.38 16.65
C LYS A 331 18.27 -29.22 15.22
N LEU A 332 17.59 -30.21 14.70
CA LEU A 332 17.05 -30.21 13.34
C LEU A 332 15.93 -29.17 13.17
N LYS A 333 15.10 -28.97 14.23
CA LYS A 333 14.12 -27.90 14.29
C LYS A 333 14.75 -26.53 14.06
N TRP A 334 15.73 -26.18 14.87
CA TRP A 334 16.36 -24.85 14.78
C TRP A 334 17.12 -24.64 13.47
N THR A 335 17.82 -25.67 12.97
CA THR A 335 18.49 -25.60 11.66
C THR A 335 17.48 -25.37 10.53
N PHE A 336 16.36 -26.10 10.54
CA PHE A 336 15.33 -25.96 9.51
C PHE A 336 14.66 -24.59 9.55
N LEU A 337 14.29 -24.11 10.73
CA LEU A 337 13.67 -22.80 10.91
C LEU A 337 14.64 -21.65 10.54
N ALA A 338 15.92 -21.80 10.89
CA ALA A 338 16.97 -20.84 10.48
C ALA A 338 17.12 -20.82 8.95
N LEU A 339 17.13 -21.97 8.28
CA LEU A 339 17.23 -22.03 6.82
C LEU A 339 16.03 -21.36 6.14
N LEU A 340 14.80 -21.61 6.59
CA LEU A 340 13.60 -20.93 6.09
C LEU A 340 13.70 -19.40 6.27
N SER A 341 14.18 -18.95 7.42
CA SER A 341 14.35 -17.53 7.71
C SER A 341 15.43 -16.90 6.81
N LEU A 342 16.56 -17.59 6.63
CA LEU A 342 17.66 -17.10 5.81
C LEU A 342 17.30 -16.96 4.34
N LEU A 343 16.40 -17.76 3.79
CA LEU A 343 15.93 -17.63 2.41
C LEU A 343 15.10 -16.35 2.19
N ASN A 344 14.39 -15.87 3.21
CA ASN A 344 13.59 -14.66 3.14
C ASN A 344 14.40 -13.36 3.37
N VAL A 345 15.46 -13.41 4.17
CA VAL A 345 16.21 -12.22 4.58
C VAL A 345 16.83 -11.45 3.39
N PRO A 346 17.53 -12.08 2.44
CA PRO A 346 18.10 -11.36 1.30
C PRO A 346 17.02 -10.66 0.46
N LEU A 347 15.89 -11.33 0.23
CA LEU A 347 14.76 -10.76 -0.52
C LEU A 347 14.17 -9.54 0.21
N ALA A 348 13.94 -9.65 1.52
CA ALA A 348 13.43 -8.57 2.35
C ALA A 348 14.36 -7.35 2.35
N LEU A 349 15.67 -7.59 2.51
CA LEU A 349 16.67 -6.51 2.51
C LEU A 349 16.77 -5.87 1.13
N TYR A 350 16.85 -6.65 0.06
CA TYR A 350 16.90 -6.14 -1.31
C TYR A 350 15.68 -5.27 -1.63
N ALA A 351 14.47 -5.75 -1.34
CA ALA A 351 13.22 -5.00 -1.55
C ALA A 351 13.16 -3.70 -0.74
N SER A 352 13.72 -3.68 0.49
CA SER A 352 13.62 -2.52 1.39
C SER A 352 14.74 -1.49 1.19
N THR A 353 15.89 -1.88 0.62
CA THR A 353 17.06 -0.98 0.55
C THR A 353 17.53 -0.66 -0.86
N THR A 354 17.15 -1.48 -1.85
CA THR A 354 17.76 -1.43 -3.18
C THR A 354 16.74 -1.32 -4.32
N HIS A 355 15.68 -2.15 -4.32
CA HIS A 355 14.71 -2.21 -5.41
C HIS A 355 13.84 -0.94 -5.47
N GLN A 356 13.84 -0.23 -6.61
CA GLN A 356 13.13 1.03 -6.82
C GLN A 356 13.54 2.13 -5.82
N ARG A 357 14.84 2.25 -5.55
CA ARG A 357 15.38 3.25 -4.64
C ARG A 357 15.55 4.62 -5.31
N GLY A 358 15.98 4.67 -6.56
CA GLY A 358 16.32 5.89 -7.28
C GLY A 358 15.19 6.92 -7.31
N VAL A 359 13.93 6.46 -7.40
CA VAL A 359 12.74 7.31 -7.40
C VAL A 359 12.46 8.00 -6.05
N VAL A 360 12.98 7.46 -4.94
CA VAL A 360 12.92 8.09 -3.61
C VAL A 360 14.14 8.98 -3.38
N ASP A 361 15.32 8.54 -3.83
CA ASP A 361 16.55 9.29 -3.68
C ASP A 361 16.51 10.61 -4.47
N VAL A 362 15.91 10.64 -5.67
CA VAL A 362 15.77 11.87 -6.48
C VAL A 362 14.88 12.91 -5.80
N THR A 363 13.77 12.52 -5.18
CA THR A 363 12.91 13.45 -4.44
C THR A 363 13.57 13.96 -3.17
N SER A 364 14.39 13.13 -2.54
CA SER A 364 15.24 13.55 -1.41
C SER A 364 16.32 14.53 -1.85
N TYR A 365 16.94 14.33 -3.02
CA TYR A 365 17.90 15.27 -3.62
C TYR A 365 17.25 16.64 -3.89
N ILE A 366 16.08 16.67 -4.50
CA ILE A 366 15.32 17.89 -4.77
C ILE A 366 15.00 18.64 -3.47
N ARG A 367 14.56 17.92 -2.42
CA ARG A 367 14.30 18.51 -1.10
C ARG A 367 15.52 19.19 -0.52
N THR A 368 16.70 18.54 -0.60
CA THR A 368 17.93 19.00 0.06
C THR A 368 18.77 19.95 -0.80
N THR A 369 18.33 20.31 -1.99
CA THR A 369 19.03 21.19 -2.93
C THR A 369 18.23 22.47 -3.16
N PRO A 370 18.41 23.53 -2.37
CA PRO A 370 17.60 24.76 -2.46
C PRO A 370 17.75 25.51 -3.81
N SER A 371 18.84 25.29 -4.53
CA SER A 371 19.08 25.92 -5.85
C SER A 371 18.17 25.39 -6.98
N ILE A 372 17.43 24.31 -6.74
CA ILE A 372 16.47 23.79 -7.71
C ILE A 372 15.19 24.63 -7.62
N GLU A 373 14.91 25.42 -8.65
CA GLU A 373 13.73 26.30 -8.74
C GLU A 373 12.55 25.60 -9.42
N SER A 374 12.84 24.75 -10.40
CA SER A 374 11.81 24.03 -11.14
C SER A 374 12.25 22.64 -11.56
N VAL A 375 11.31 21.68 -11.56
CA VAL A 375 11.58 20.29 -11.93
C VAL A 375 10.42 19.69 -12.73
N GLY A 376 10.75 19.01 -13.82
CA GLY A 376 9.82 18.24 -14.64
C GLY A 376 10.14 16.75 -14.60
N PHE A 377 9.12 15.91 -14.38
CA PHE A 377 9.25 14.46 -14.35
C PHE A 377 8.68 13.88 -15.65
N LEU A 378 9.54 13.59 -16.61
CA LEU A 378 9.19 12.84 -17.82
C LEU A 378 9.28 11.33 -17.52
N MET A 379 8.43 10.89 -16.64
CA MET A 379 8.36 9.50 -16.12
C MET A 379 6.92 9.02 -16.22
N PRO A 380 6.68 7.69 -16.26
CA PRO A 380 5.32 7.18 -16.08
C PRO A 380 4.69 7.77 -14.82
N CYS A 381 3.41 8.09 -14.88
CA CYS A 381 2.75 8.81 -13.78
C CYS A 381 2.95 8.13 -12.43
N HIS A 382 2.98 8.93 -11.37
CA HIS A 382 3.10 8.46 -9.99
C HIS A 382 4.34 7.55 -9.73
N SER A 383 5.41 7.72 -10.52
CA SER A 383 6.65 6.92 -10.35
C SER A 383 7.46 7.30 -9.13
N THR A 384 7.24 8.50 -8.58
CA THR A 384 7.98 9.03 -7.42
C THR A 384 7.02 9.44 -6.30
N PRO A 385 7.48 9.54 -5.04
CA PRO A 385 6.82 10.39 -4.05
C PRO A 385 6.70 11.83 -4.56
N TRP A 386 5.86 12.65 -3.95
CA TRP A 386 5.63 14.02 -4.37
C TRP A 386 5.89 15.02 -3.24
N MET A 387 5.03 16.05 -3.06
CA MET A 387 5.24 17.11 -2.06
C MET A 387 5.26 16.59 -0.62
N SER A 388 4.56 15.50 -0.31
CA SER A 388 4.68 14.77 0.96
C SER A 388 6.09 14.23 1.24
N HIS A 389 7.00 14.26 0.27
CA HIS A 389 8.39 13.86 0.40
C HIS A 389 9.39 14.95 0.01
N MET A 390 9.11 15.73 -1.03
CA MET A 390 9.92 16.89 -1.41
C MET A 390 9.79 18.03 -0.40
N HIS A 391 8.60 18.28 0.13
CA HIS A 391 8.27 19.30 1.12
C HIS A 391 8.83 20.70 0.77
N ARG A 392 8.64 21.13 -0.48
CA ARG A 392 9.17 22.36 -1.07
C ARG A 392 8.02 23.21 -1.63
N PRO A 393 7.43 24.13 -0.85
CA PRO A 393 6.35 25.01 -1.33
C PRO A 393 6.82 26.03 -2.38
N ASP A 394 8.12 26.27 -2.46
CA ASP A 394 8.78 27.25 -3.32
C ASP A 394 9.11 26.70 -4.72
N ILE A 395 9.05 25.37 -4.94
CA ILE A 395 9.44 24.76 -6.21
C ILE A 395 8.27 24.69 -7.19
N THR A 396 8.54 25.02 -8.44
CA THR A 396 7.61 24.70 -9.54
C THR A 396 7.88 23.29 -10.04
N ALA A 397 6.94 22.36 -9.78
CA ALA A 397 7.11 20.96 -10.14
C ALA A 397 5.92 20.43 -10.94
N TRP A 398 6.18 19.62 -11.96
CA TRP A 398 5.16 18.95 -12.75
C TRP A 398 5.58 17.52 -13.14
N PHE A 399 4.61 16.69 -13.47
CA PHE A 399 4.79 15.32 -13.94
C PHE A 399 3.73 14.97 -14.99
N LEU A 400 3.98 13.94 -15.80
CA LEU A 400 3.02 13.42 -16.77
C LEU A 400 1.86 12.72 -16.04
N THR A 401 0.63 13.13 -16.32
CA THR A 401 -0.58 12.62 -15.69
C THR A 401 -1.06 11.30 -16.33
N CYS A 402 -1.92 10.54 -15.63
CA CYS A 402 -2.56 9.32 -16.13
C CYS A 402 -4.03 9.24 -15.67
N GLU A 403 -4.79 10.27 -16.00
CA GLU A 403 -6.20 10.30 -15.69
C GLU A 403 -6.97 9.24 -16.52
N PRO A 404 -7.87 8.47 -15.90
CA PRO A 404 -8.64 7.46 -16.64
C PRO A 404 -9.65 8.11 -17.60
N PRO A 405 -10.07 7.42 -18.65
CA PRO A 405 -11.07 7.90 -19.59
C PRO A 405 -12.44 8.01 -18.90
N ARG A 406 -12.98 9.23 -18.87
CA ARG A 406 -14.29 9.51 -18.27
C ARG A 406 -15.30 9.95 -19.31
N GLY A 407 -16.50 9.40 -19.22
CA GLY A 407 -17.60 9.79 -20.12
C GLY A 407 -17.44 9.34 -21.57
N LEU A 408 -16.45 8.49 -21.86
CA LEU A 408 -16.20 7.95 -23.18
C LEU A 408 -17.08 6.72 -23.45
N SER A 409 -17.44 6.52 -24.71
CA SER A 409 -18.12 5.32 -25.18
C SER A 409 -17.18 4.11 -25.18
N HIS A 410 -17.73 2.91 -25.24
CA HIS A 410 -16.95 1.66 -25.24
C HIS A 410 -15.93 1.57 -26.40
N SER A 411 -16.22 2.19 -27.53
CA SER A 411 -15.30 2.27 -28.69
C SER A 411 -14.15 3.24 -28.45
N GLU A 412 -14.42 4.37 -27.78
CA GLU A 412 -13.40 5.36 -27.44
C GLU A 412 -12.47 4.89 -26.32
N LEU A 413 -12.98 4.06 -25.38
CA LEU A 413 -12.18 3.45 -24.32
C LEU A 413 -11.01 2.61 -24.87
N ALA A 414 -11.23 1.91 -25.99
CA ALA A 414 -10.22 1.02 -26.58
C ALA A 414 -9.02 1.78 -27.18
N THR A 415 -9.23 3.03 -27.57
CA THR A 415 -8.23 3.88 -28.22
C THR A 415 -7.70 4.99 -27.30
N TYR A 416 -8.26 5.10 -26.08
CA TYR A 416 -7.84 6.13 -25.15
C TYR A 416 -6.40 5.94 -24.72
N ARG A 417 -5.64 7.02 -24.76
CA ARG A 417 -4.27 7.15 -24.26
C ARG A 417 -4.22 8.27 -23.25
N ASP A 418 -3.77 7.99 -22.03
CA ASP A 418 -3.49 9.02 -21.06
C ASP A 418 -2.23 9.83 -21.48
N GLU A 419 -1.94 10.90 -20.78
CA GLU A 419 -0.84 11.80 -21.13
C GLU A 419 0.51 11.08 -21.06
N ALA A 420 0.72 10.23 -20.06
CA ALA A 420 1.96 9.45 -19.95
C ALA A 420 2.07 8.45 -21.11
N ASP A 421 0.97 7.78 -21.48
CA ASP A 421 0.95 6.88 -22.64
C ASP A 421 1.25 7.64 -23.94
N GLN A 422 0.63 8.82 -24.18
CA GLN A 422 0.89 9.66 -25.34
C GLN A 422 2.37 10.05 -25.45
N PHE A 423 2.99 10.39 -24.32
CA PHE A 423 4.42 10.70 -24.28
C PHE A 423 5.27 9.48 -24.63
N TYR A 424 4.99 8.30 -24.05
CA TYR A 424 5.81 7.10 -24.29
C TYR A 424 5.55 6.43 -25.63
N ASP A 425 4.39 6.68 -26.29
CA ASP A 425 4.12 6.20 -27.64
C ASP A 425 4.98 6.95 -28.69
N ASP A 426 5.15 8.27 -28.56
CA ASP A 426 6.02 9.10 -29.42
C ASP A 426 6.58 10.30 -28.63
N PRO A 427 7.70 10.13 -27.92
CA PRO A 427 8.26 11.18 -27.07
C PRO A 427 8.67 12.45 -27.84
N GLU A 428 9.23 12.30 -29.05
CA GLU A 428 9.66 13.48 -29.84
C GLU A 428 8.47 14.31 -30.30
N LEU A 429 7.43 13.66 -30.81
CA LEU A 429 6.20 14.36 -31.21
C LEU A 429 5.57 15.06 -30.02
N PHE A 430 5.48 14.38 -28.88
CA PHE A 430 4.93 14.95 -27.65
C PHE A 430 5.70 16.20 -27.21
N LEU A 431 7.04 16.14 -27.18
CA LEU A 431 7.88 17.27 -26.79
C LEU A 431 7.69 18.45 -27.76
N ARG A 432 7.62 18.20 -29.07
CA ARG A 432 7.37 19.26 -30.09
C ARG A 432 6.00 19.91 -29.92
N MET A 433 4.99 19.18 -29.54
CA MET A 433 3.62 19.69 -29.40
C MET A 433 3.38 20.44 -28.10
N HIS A 434 4.02 20.01 -27.01
CA HIS A 434 3.70 20.47 -25.67
C HIS A 434 4.76 21.36 -25.01
N PHE A 435 5.93 21.50 -25.63
CA PHE A 435 7.03 22.34 -25.15
C PHE A 435 7.48 23.36 -26.22
N PRO A 436 7.92 24.55 -25.80
CA PRO A 436 8.58 25.49 -26.73
C PRO A 436 9.89 24.89 -27.25
N ALA A 437 10.44 25.49 -28.31
CA ALA A 437 11.77 25.11 -28.80
C ALA A 437 12.81 25.28 -27.68
N VAL A 438 13.71 24.29 -27.53
CA VAL A 438 14.69 24.27 -26.42
C VAL A 438 15.58 25.53 -26.40
N THR A 439 15.92 26.05 -27.59
CA THR A 439 16.77 27.23 -27.78
C THR A 439 15.99 28.48 -28.26
N GLY A 440 14.67 28.50 -28.07
CA GLY A 440 13.77 29.55 -28.58
C GLY A 440 13.60 30.76 -27.68
N ASN A 441 13.21 31.91 -28.25
CA ASN A 441 12.87 33.13 -27.53
C ASN A 441 11.67 32.88 -26.56
N GLN A 442 11.77 33.33 -25.33
CA GLN A 442 10.76 33.17 -24.27
C GLN A 442 9.38 33.83 -24.55
N THR A 443 9.24 34.56 -25.64
CA THR A 443 7.98 35.25 -25.98
C THR A 443 6.85 34.33 -26.44
N GLU A 444 7.10 33.06 -26.74
CA GLU A 444 6.07 32.10 -27.19
C GLU A 444 5.58 31.09 -26.10
N VAL A 445 6.13 31.16 -24.90
CA VAL A 445 5.88 30.21 -23.79
C VAL A 445 4.38 30.09 -23.45
N ALA A 446 3.61 31.14 -23.54
CA ALA A 446 2.18 31.17 -23.23
C ALA A 446 1.30 30.25 -24.12
N ARG A 447 1.83 29.64 -25.17
CA ARG A 447 1.10 28.73 -26.09
C ARG A 447 1.28 27.24 -25.77
N PHE A 448 2.28 26.91 -24.97
CA PHE A 448 2.62 25.51 -24.67
C PHE A 448 2.09 25.10 -23.30
N ARG A 449 1.87 23.79 -23.12
CA ARG A 449 1.39 23.23 -21.88
C ARG A 449 2.46 23.20 -20.79
N TYR A 450 3.70 23.01 -21.17
CA TYR A 450 4.86 22.92 -20.31
C TYR A 450 5.94 23.93 -20.69
N ASP A 451 6.70 24.34 -19.68
CA ASP A 451 7.95 25.07 -19.84
C ASP A 451 9.13 24.16 -19.55
N TRP A 452 10.28 24.46 -20.14
CA TRP A 452 11.51 23.78 -19.84
C TRP A 452 12.00 24.15 -18.44
N PRO A 453 11.99 23.20 -17.48
CA PRO A 453 12.36 23.47 -16.09
C PRO A 453 13.89 23.56 -15.94
N SER A 454 14.35 24.02 -14.76
CA SER A 454 15.79 23.97 -14.45
C SER A 454 16.33 22.53 -14.36
N HIS A 455 15.48 21.57 -14.01
CA HIS A 455 15.84 20.15 -13.88
C HIS A 455 14.79 19.24 -14.53
N LEU A 456 15.25 18.25 -15.30
CA LEU A 456 14.42 17.18 -15.87
C LEU A 456 14.80 15.85 -15.22
N VAL A 457 13.80 15.07 -14.83
CA VAL A 457 13.99 13.75 -14.24
C VAL A 457 13.39 12.69 -15.16
N VAL A 458 14.18 11.69 -15.53
CA VAL A 458 13.79 10.60 -16.42
C VAL A 458 14.30 9.26 -15.92
N PHE A 459 13.75 8.16 -16.41
CA PHE A 459 14.42 6.86 -16.33
C PHE A 459 15.45 6.71 -17.45
N GLY A 460 16.49 5.89 -17.22
CA GLY A 460 17.55 5.65 -18.18
C GLY A 460 17.07 5.16 -19.55
N ALA A 461 15.87 4.56 -19.62
CA ALA A 461 15.25 4.18 -20.90
C ALA A 461 15.02 5.36 -21.87
N LEU A 462 14.92 6.59 -21.37
CA LEU A 462 14.73 7.82 -22.17
C LEU A 462 16.00 8.64 -22.32
N GLU A 463 17.10 8.24 -21.71
CA GLU A 463 18.34 9.03 -21.63
C GLU A 463 18.88 9.40 -23.00
N GLU A 464 19.03 8.43 -23.89
CA GLU A 464 19.59 8.63 -25.23
C GLU A 464 18.70 9.56 -26.09
N LEU A 465 17.39 9.33 -26.08
CA LEU A 465 16.42 10.15 -26.79
C LEU A 465 16.43 11.60 -26.26
N LEU A 466 16.36 11.76 -24.93
CA LEU A 466 16.33 13.10 -24.35
C LEU A 466 17.63 13.86 -24.62
N THR A 467 18.78 13.21 -24.47
CA THR A 467 20.09 13.82 -24.76
C THR A 467 20.16 14.29 -26.21
N SER A 468 19.68 13.51 -27.19
CA SER A 468 19.65 13.90 -28.58
C SER A 468 18.67 15.05 -28.88
N TYR A 469 17.56 15.11 -28.13
CA TYR A 469 16.52 16.13 -28.35
C TYR A 469 16.89 17.48 -27.73
N VAL A 470 17.38 17.51 -26.50
CA VAL A 470 17.69 18.77 -25.79
C VAL A 470 19.09 19.30 -26.10
N GLY A 471 19.98 18.48 -26.69
CA GLY A 471 21.33 18.84 -27.07
C GLY A 471 22.13 19.42 -25.89
N ASP A 472 22.90 20.48 -26.19
CA ASP A 472 23.76 21.13 -25.18
C ASP A 472 22.98 21.98 -24.15
N ALA A 473 21.68 22.19 -24.35
CA ALA A 473 20.87 22.98 -23.39
C ALA A 473 20.71 22.31 -22.04
N TYR A 474 20.84 20.98 -21.98
CA TYR A 474 20.78 20.20 -20.75
C TYR A 474 21.91 19.19 -20.66
N VAL A 475 22.51 19.05 -19.49
CA VAL A 475 23.54 18.03 -19.21
C VAL A 475 23.14 17.16 -18.03
N GLU A 476 23.55 15.90 -18.03
CA GLU A 476 23.39 15.05 -16.87
C GLU A 476 24.16 15.65 -15.68
N CYS A 477 23.44 15.94 -14.59
CA CYS A 477 24.06 16.49 -13.39
C CYS A 477 23.98 15.53 -12.19
N LYS A 478 23.05 14.55 -12.22
CA LYS A 478 22.92 13.57 -11.16
C LYS A 478 22.31 12.28 -11.67
N ARG A 479 22.74 11.16 -11.06
CA ARG A 479 22.22 9.82 -11.36
C ARG A 479 22.00 9.06 -10.06
N PHE A 480 20.88 8.33 -9.98
CA PHE A 480 20.52 7.50 -8.84
C PHE A 480 20.23 6.08 -9.31
N PHE A 481 20.93 5.12 -8.73
CA PHE A 481 20.62 3.71 -8.98
C PHE A 481 19.17 3.40 -8.61
N ASN A 482 18.42 2.77 -9.52
CA ASN A 482 17.01 2.47 -9.28
C ASN A 482 16.77 0.99 -8.94
N SER A 483 17.07 0.07 -9.84
CA SER A 483 16.81 -1.35 -9.63
C SER A 483 17.59 -2.21 -10.62
N HIS A 484 17.80 -3.49 -10.26
CA HIS A 484 18.34 -4.50 -11.19
C HIS A 484 17.24 -5.18 -12.04
N VAL A 485 15.99 -5.12 -11.57
CA VAL A 485 14.83 -5.75 -12.23
C VAL A 485 13.74 -4.72 -12.46
N HIS A 486 13.20 -4.69 -13.65
CA HIS A 486 12.16 -3.75 -14.06
C HIS A 486 11.01 -4.54 -14.71
N GLU A 487 9.80 -4.38 -14.20
CA GLU A 487 8.59 -4.99 -14.75
C GLU A 487 8.08 -4.20 -15.97
N ASP A 488 8.18 -2.85 -15.91
CA ASP A 488 7.77 -1.94 -16.98
C ASP A 488 9.01 -1.46 -17.76
N PRO A 489 9.10 -1.72 -19.08
CA PRO A 489 10.22 -1.24 -19.92
C PRO A 489 10.45 0.27 -19.84
N ARG A 490 9.39 1.07 -19.65
CA ARG A 490 9.45 2.53 -19.51
C ARG A 490 10.20 2.99 -18.25
N ARG A 491 10.29 2.14 -17.23
CA ARG A 491 10.98 2.38 -15.94
C ARG A 491 12.38 1.79 -15.90
N ARG A 492 12.93 1.38 -17.03
CA ARG A 492 14.22 0.68 -17.11
C ARG A 492 15.39 1.65 -16.89
N GLY A 493 16.41 1.16 -16.19
CA GLY A 493 17.64 1.89 -15.88
C GLY A 493 17.58 2.70 -14.59
N ASP A 494 18.58 3.56 -14.44
CA ASP A 494 18.70 4.48 -13.30
C ASP A 494 17.73 5.65 -13.42
N VAL A 495 17.57 6.42 -12.34
CA VAL A 495 16.91 7.72 -12.40
C VAL A 495 17.97 8.77 -12.70
N VAL A 496 17.82 9.46 -13.82
CA VAL A 496 18.77 10.45 -14.33
C VAL A 496 18.17 11.85 -14.20
N VAL A 497 18.96 12.79 -13.72
CA VAL A 497 18.60 14.20 -13.61
C VAL A 497 19.44 15.00 -14.61
N PHE A 498 18.76 15.72 -15.48
CA PHE A 498 19.37 16.67 -16.41
C PHE A 498 19.18 18.07 -15.87
N CYS A 499 20.26 18.87 -15.87
CA CYS A 499 20.27 20.25 -15.44
C CYS A 499 20.38 21.16 -16.67
N LYS A 500 19.56 22.21 -16.72
CA LYS A 500 19.63 23.24 -17.75
C LYS A 500 20.97 23.97 -17.61
N GLN A 501 21.69 24.08 -18.73
CA GLN A 501 22.87 24.92 -18.76
C GLN A 501 22.42 26.39 -18.78
N ASN A 502 22.93 27.16 -17.86
CA ASN A 502 22.79 28.61 -17.91
C ASN A 502 23.80 29.12 -18.95
N ASP A 503 23.33 29.89 -19.93
CA ASP A 503 24.17 30.62 -20.91
C ASP A 503 25.13 31.58 -20.23
#